data_5945b7232336ea703a0c141e1ebaf3d6
#
_entry.id   5945b7232336ea703a0c141e1ebaf3d6
#
_cell.length_a   1.000
_cell.length_b   1.000
_cell.length_c   1.000
_cell.angle_alpha   90.00
_cell.angle_beta   90.00
_cell.angle_gamma   90.00
#
_symmetry.space_group_name_H-M   'P 1'
#
loop_
_entity.id
_entity.type
_entity.pdbx_description
1 polymer ?
#
loop_
_entity_poly.entity_id
_entity_poly.type
_entity_poly.pdbx_seq_one_letter_code
_entity_poly.pdbx_strand_id
1 'polypeptide(L)'
;MITGFKIRMPTAKDFSDRLQKAQKFVDSEVLRKSEPYIPFKTGMLRDSGILGTKIGSGRIRYLAPYAKKQYYKGRSSGKRGRYWVKRAMLSHGDAIASGAQKIIDGG
;
A
#
# COMPACT_ATOMS: atom_id res chain seq x y z
N MET A 1 2.68 -10.12 -0.47
CA MET A 1 3.25 -8.79 -0.26
C MET A 1 3.29 -8.01 -1.55
N ILE A 2 2.84 -6.80 -1.53
CA ILE A 2 2.81 -5.99 -2.73
C ILE A 2 4.12 -5.25 -2.87
N THR A 3 4.78 -5.42 -4.01
CA THR A 3 5.86 -4.55 -4.38
C THR A 3 5.27 -3.28 -4.96
N GLY A 4 5.91 -2.18 -4.74
CA GLY A 4 5.43 -0.92 -5.20
C GLY A 4 5.48 -0.79 -6.70
N PHE A 5 5.11 0.34 -7.10
CA PHE A 5 5.00 0.77 -8.45
C PHE A 5 6.38 0.89 -9.09
N LYS A 6 6.59 0.25 -10.21
CA LYS A 6 7.87 0.36 -10.94
C LYS A 6 7.69 1.21 -12.17
N ILE A 7 8.51 2.23 -12.27
CA ILE A 7 8.53 3.11 -13.43
C ILE A 7 9.94 3.22 -13.94
N ARG A 8 10.10 3.05 -15.24
CA ARG A 8 11.38 3.28 -15.90
C ARG A 8 11.34 4.63 -16.59
N MET A 9 12.18 5.52 -16.12
CA MET A 9 12.23 6.88 -16.62
C MET A 9 13.67 7.30 -16.87
N PRO A 10 13.89 8.30 -17.74
CA PRO A 10 15.22 8.88 -17.91
C PRO A 10 15.75 9.42 -16.58
N THR A 11 17.04 9.42 -16.43
CA THR A 11 17.71 9.76 -15.17
C THR A 11 17.92 11.25 -14.97
N ALA A 12 16.93 12.08 -15.21
CA ALA A 12 17.00 13.47 -14.80
C ALA A 12 16.72 13.55 -13.32
N LYS A 13 17.38 14.42 -12.60
CA LYS A 13 17.17 14.60 -11.16
C LYS A 13 15.72 14.92 -10.84
N ASP A 14 15.08 15.75 -11.66
CA ASP A 14 13.66 16.07 -11.50
C ASP A 14 12.79 14.83 -11.51
N PHE A 15 13.07 13.90 -12.43
CA PHE A 15 12.33 12.67 -12.50
C PHE A 15 12.58 11.79 -11.28
N SER A 16 13.84 11.72 -10.83
CA SER A 16 14.16 10.99 -9.60
C SER A 16 13.35 11.49 -8.41
N ASP A 17 13.27 12.79 -8.25
CA ASP A 17 12.52 13.39 -7.15
C ASP A 17 11.03 13.11 -7.29
N ARG A 18 10.49 13.20 -8.49
CA ARG A 18 9.08 12.90 -8.75
C ARG A 18 8.77 11.43 -8.54
N LEU A 19 9.65 10.54 -8.97
CA LEU A 19 9.47 9.11 -8.77
C LEU A 19 9.45 8.77 -7.28
N GLN A 20 10.35 9.36 -6.51
CA GLN A 20 10.40 9.15 -5.08
C GLN A 20 9.12 9.65 -4.41
N LYS A 21 8.65 10.81 -4.82
CA LYS A 21 7.42 11.38 -4.30
C LYS A 21 6.21 10.51 -4.67
N ALA A 22 6.18 10.02 -5.90
CA ALA A 22 5.11 9.13 -6.35
C ALA A 22 5.11 7.82 -5.56
N GLN A 23 6.30 7.26 -5.29
CA GLN A 23 6.39 6.03 -4.50
C GLN A 23 5.88 6.23 -3.08
N LYS A 24 6.20 7.36 -2.46
CA LYS A 24 5.68 7.68 -1.13
C LYS A 24 4.16 7.79 -1.15
N PHE A 25 3.62 8.40 -2.18
CA PHE A 25 2.17 8.51 -2.35
C PHE A 25 1.54 7.13 -2.46
N VAL A 26 2.09 6.26 -3.32
CA VAL A 26 1.56 4.91 -3.51
C VAL A 26 1.58 4.13 -2.19
N ASP A 27 2.72 4.11 -1.51
CA ASP A 27 2.86 3.37 -0.26
C ASP A 27 1.86 3.85 0.79
N SER A 28 1.74 5.16 0.94
CA SER A 28 0.80 5.75 1.90
C SER A 28 -0.65 5.42 1.55
N GLU A 29 -1.00 5.50 0.28
CA GLU A 29 -2.37 5.21 -0.17
C GLU A 29 -2.71 3.73 -0.05
N VAL A 30 -1.77 2.83 -0.32
CA VAL A 30 -2.01 1.41 -0.16
C VAL A 30 -2.33 1.09 1.30
N LEU A 31 -1.56 1.64 2.23
CA LEU A 31 -1.83 1.45 3.66
C LEU A 31 -3.18 2.03 4.05
N ARG A 32 -3.46 3.26 3.62
CA ARG A 32 -4.68 3.96 3.98
C ARG A 32 -5.92 3.27 3.44
N LYS A 33 -5.87 2.88 2.15
CA LYS A 33 -7.02 2.25 1.50
C LYS A 33 -7.23 0.81 1.94
N SER A 34 -6.19 0.16 2.43
CA SER A 34 -6.30 -1.21 2.94
C SER A 34 -6.93 -1.29 4.33
N GLU A 35 -6.87 -0.21 5.08
CA GLU A 35 -7.33 -0.19 6.47
C GLU A 35 -8.77 -0.70 6.65
N PRO A 36 -9.75 -0.26 5.86
CA PRO A 36 -11.13 -0.74 6.03
C PRO A 36 -11.30 -2.23 5.74
N TYR A 37 -10.33 -2.88 5.14
CA TYR A 37 -10.39 -4.30 4.80
C TYR A 37 -9.64 -5.18 5.78
N ILE A 38 -8.85 -4.59 6.68
CA ILE A 38 -8.06 -5.32 7.67
C ILE A 38 -8.98 -5.85 8.76
N PRO A 39 -8.82 -7.14 9.19
CA PRO A 39 -9.54 -7.63 10.35
C PRO A 39 -9.24 -6.75 11.55
N PHE A 40 -10.28 -6.22 12.18
CA PHE A 40 -10.09 -5.23 13.21
C PHE A 40 -10.64 -5.70 14.54
N LYS A 41 -9.79 -6.26 15.40
CA LYS A 41 -10.17 -6.56 16.78
C LYS A 41 -9.65 -5.46 17.72
N THR A 42 -8.37 -5.16 17.63
CA THR A 42 -7.73 -4.20 18.53
C THR A 42 -7.00 -3.08 17.80
N GLY A 43 -6.97 -3.13 16.48
CA GLY A 43 -6.19 -2.18 15.71
C GLY A 43 -4.71 -2.53 15.60
N MET A 44 -4.27 -3.60 16.26
CA MET A 44 -2.86 -4.00 16.25
C MET A 44 -2.35 -4.34 14.86
N LEU A 45 -3.17 -5.03 14.08
CA LEU A 45 -2.76 -5.44 12.74
C LEU A 45 -2.58 -4.22 11.83
N ARG A 46 -3.53 -3.29 11.87
CA ARG A 46 -3.42 -2.03 11.14
C ARG A 46 -2.17 -1.26 11.55
N ASP A 47 -1.96 -1.11 12.84
CA ASP A 47 -0.81 -0.37 13.37
C ASP A 47 0.51 -1.03 12.99
N SER A 48 0.54 -2.36 12.93
CA SER A 48 1.75 -3.07 12.53
C SER A 48 2.15 -2.76 11.09
N GLY A 49 1.19 -2.49 10.22
CA GLY A 49 1.46 -2.08 8.85
C GLY A 49 2.08 -0.69 8.79
N ILE A 50 1.54 0.22 9.58
CA ILE A 50 2.06 1.58 9.66
C ILE A 50 3.51 1.57 10.18
N LEU A 51 3.75 0.83 11.25
CA LEU A 51 5.08 0.74 11.87
C LEU A 51 6.07 -0.04 11.00
N GLY A 52 5.59 -1.04 10.28
CA GLY A 52 6.45 -1.92 9.50
C GLY A 52 6.79 -1.44 8.12
N THR A 53 6.08 -0.44 7.62
CA THR A 53 6.26 0.04 6.26
C THR A 53 7.12 1.29 6.24
N LYS A 54 8.22 1.23 5.49
CA LYS A 54 9.02 2.42 5.22
C LYS A 54 8.43 3.09 3.99
N ILE A 55 7.81 4.24 4.19
CA ILE A 55 7.15 4.98 3.11
C ILE A 55 8.19 5.41 2.09
N GLY A 56 7.94 5.09 0.83
CA GLY A 56 8.86 5.35 -0.27
C GLY A 56 9.68 4.14 -0.67
N SER A 57 9.58 3.04 0.08
CA SER A 57 10.36 1.82 -0.21
C SER A 57 9.73 0.94 -1.29
N GLY A 58 8.46 1.12 -1.56
CA GLY A 58 7.72 0.25 -2.46
C GLY A 58 7.31 -1.07 -1.84
N ARG A 59 7.47 -1.21 -0.53
CA ARG A 59 7.12 -2.44 0.19
C ARG A 59 6.19 -2.14 1.33
N ILE A 60 5.13 -2.92 1.41
CA ILE A 60 4.17 -2.84 2.51
C ILE A 60 4.42 -4.03 3.43
N ARG A 61 4.70 -3.75 4.71
CA ARG A 61 5.01 -4.79 5.68
C ARG A 61 4.14 -4.66 6.91
N TYR A 62 3.52 -5.77 7.26
CA TYR A 62 2.75 -5.87 8.50
C TYR A 62 3.59 -6.68 9.49
N LEU A 63 3.99 -6.06 10.58
CA LEU A 63 4.91 -6.67 11.56
C LEU A 63 4.25 -7.62 12.54
N ALA A 64 2.91 -7.59 12.67
CA ALA A 64 2.23 -8.48 13.60
C ALA A 64 2.59 -9.94 13.28
N PRO A 65 2.97 -10.74 14.28
CA PRO A 65 3.41 -12.13 14.02
C PRO A 65 2.37 -12.97 13.30
N TYR A 66 1.08 -12.69 13.52
CA TYR A 66 -0.02 -13.43 12.91
C TYR A 66 -0.48 -12.83 11.57
N ALA A 67 0.15 -11.76 11.10
CA ALA A 67 -0.31 -11.06 9.90
C ALA A 67 -0.35 -11.96 8.67
N LYS A 68 0.70 -12.74 8.45
CA LYS A 68 0.76 -13.64 7.29
C LYS A 68 -0.35 -14.67 7.31
N LYS A 69 -0.59 -15.28 8.45
CA LYS A 69 -1.65 -16.28 8.60
C LYS A 69 -3.02 -15.66 8.36
N GLN A 70 -3.27 -14.51 8.94
CA GLN A 70 -4.52 -13.78 8.76
C GLN A 70 -4.72 -13.36 7.31
N TYR A 71 -3.66 -12.93 6.65
CA TYR A 71 -3.75 -12.48 5.28
C TYR A 71 -4.19 -13.59 4.34
N TYR A 72 -3.65 -14.78 4.52
CA TYR A 72 -3.93 -15.88 3.61
C TYR A 72 -5.04 -16.82 4.08
N LYS A 73 -5.27 -16.92 5.38
CA LYS A 73 -6.19 -17.91 5.95
C LYS A 73 -7.20 -17.35 6.94
N GLY A 74 -7.22 -16.04 7.14
CA GLY A 74 -8.14 -15.44 8.09
C GLY A 74 -9.58 -15.49 7.63
N ARG A 75 -10.48 -15.32 8.58
CA ARG A 75 -11.91 -15.25 8.28
C ARG A 75 -12.25 -13.89 7.67
N SER A 76 -13.18 -13.92 6.74
CA SER A 76 -13.72 -12.71 6.15
C SER A 76 -15.07 -12.39 6.78
N SER A 77 -15.29 -11.13 7.08
CA SER A 77 -16.56 -10.66 7.62
C SER A 77 -16.84 -9.29 6.99
N GLY A 78 -17.83 -9.26 6.11
CA GLY A 78 -18.10 -8.06 5.35
C GLY A 78 -16.90 -7.66 4.50
N LYS A 79 -16.47 -6.42 4.62
CA LYS A 79 -15.28 -5.92 3.94
C LYS A 79 -13.99 -6.47 4.51
N ARG A 80 -13.98 -6.78 5.79
CA ARG A 80 -12.75 -7.11 6.51
C ARG A 80 -12.43 -8.59 6.36
N GLY A 81 -11.16 -8.92 6.22
CA GLY A 81 -10.74 -10.31 6.13
C GLY A 81 -9.51 -10.52 5.32
N ARG A 82 -9.39 -11.73 4.77
CA ARG A 82 -8.22 -12.13 3.97
C ARG A 82 -7.96 -11.19 2.81
N TYR A 83 -6.71 -11.14 2.39
CA TYR A 83 -6.28 -10.41 1.20
C TYR A 83 -6.68 -8.94 1.24
N TRP A 84 -6.54 -8.31 2.40
CA TRP A 84 -6.99 -6.93 2.56
C TRP A 84 -6.33 -5.95 1.60
N VAL A 85 -5.03 -6.13 1.32
CA VAL A 85 -4.36 -5.27 0.35
C VAL A 85 -4.88 -5.53 -1.06
N LYS A 86 -5.02 -6.80 -1.43
CA LYS A 86 -5.54 -7.16 -2.76
C LYS A 86 -6.95 -6.62 -2.96
N ARG A 87 -7.81 -6.76 -1.96
CA ARG A 87 -9.18 -6.26 -2.03
C ARG A 87 -9.20 -4.74 -2.20
N ALA A 88 -8.37 -4.05 -1.44
CA ALA A 88 -8.27 -2.60 -1.54
C ALA A 88 -7.80 -2.18 -2.94
N MET A 89 -6.84 -2.91 -3.51
CA MET A 89 -6.34 -2.59 -4.83
C MET A 89 -7.35 -2.85 -5.94
N LEU A 90 -8.21 -3.83 -5.76
CA LEU A 90 -9.30 -4.06 -6.73
C LEU A 90 -10.25 -2.87 -6.77
N SER A 91 -10.47 -2.21 -5.64
CA SER A 91 -11.38 -1.06 -5.55
C SER A 91 -10.70 0.27 -5.82
N HIS A 92 -9.45 0.42 -5.42
CA HIS A 92 -8.78 1.72 -5.40
C HIS A 92 -7.49 1.80 -6.22
N GLY A 93 -7.05 0.67 -6.79
CA GLY A 93 -5.77 0.62 -7.50
C GLY A 93 -5.66 1.61 -8.65
N ASP A 94 -6.73 1.74 -9.43
CA ASP A 94 -6.74 2.66 -10.57
C ASP A 94 -6.59 4.11 -10.13
N ALA A 95 -7.28 4.49 -9.05
CA ALA A 95 -7.19 5.85 -8.52
C ALA A 95 -5.79 6.14 -7.97
N ILE A 96 -5.19 5.15 -7.32
CA ILE A 96 -3.82 5.29 -6.79
C ILE A 96 -2.83 5.44 -7.95
N ALA A 97 -2.97 4.62 -8.98
CA ALA A 97 -2.10 4.70 -10.16
C ALA A 97 -2.24 6.06 -10.86
N SER A 98 -3.47 6.55 -11.01
CA SER A 98 -3.73 7.86 -11.58
C SER A 98 -3.08 8.98 -10.77
N GLY A 99 -3.20 8.91 -9.44
CA GLY A 99 -2.58 9.89 -8.56
C GLY A 99 -1.07 9.90 -8.66
N ALA A 100 -0.48 8.71 -8.72
CA ALA A 100 0.96 8.58 -8.89
C ALA A 100 1.42 9.16 -10.23
N GLN A 101 0.67 8.89 -11.29
CA GLN A 101 1.00 9.41 -12.61
C GLN A 101 0.99 10.93 -12.65
N LYS A 102 0.02 11.55 -11.99
CA LYS A 102 -0.05 13.01 -11.89
C LYS A 102 1.20 13.59 -11.22
N ILE A 103 1.67 12.92 -10.17
CA ILE A 103 2.87 13.37 -9.47
C ILE A 103 4.09 13.28 -10.39
N ILE A 104 4.21 12.19 -11.14
CA ILE A 104 5.30 11.99 -12.08
C ILE A 104 5.27 13.04 -13.18
N ASP A 105 4.09 13.38 -13.65
CA ASP A 105 3.90 14.37 -14.70
C ASP A 105 4.11 15.80 -14.20
N GLY A 106 4.25 15.99 -12.90
CA GLY A 106 4.47 17.30 -12.31
C GLY A 106 3.21 18.10 -12.10
N GLY A 107 2.05 17.41 -12.17
CA GLY A 107 0.77 18.07 -12.05
C GLY A 107 0.13 17.96 -10.68
#